data_5310703f6c21a1dfaa4afe01c70375ca
#
_entry.id   5310703f6c21a1dfaa4afe01c70375ca
#
_cell.length_a   1.000
_cell.length_b   1.000
_cell.length_c   1.000
_cell.angle_alpha   90.00
_cell.angle_beta   90.00
_cell.angle_gamma   90.00
#
_symmetry.space_group_name_H-M   'P 1'
#
loop_
_entity.id
_entity.type
_entity.pdbx_description
1 polymer ?
#
loop_
_entity_poly.entity_id
_entity_poly.type
_entity_poly.pdbx_seq_one_letter_code
_entity_poly.pdbx_strand_id
1 'polypeptide(L)'
;EFSRVMGLVNQSIKEGRTTVVYTRRERLDLNTGNAEDELKVAADISRYLTRIVEELKVKPAFIVAKGGITSSDIGVKGLKISRGWVLGQIRPGIPVWEADENSRFPGIPYVVFPGNVGNEEDLKKVAEIMEAKKKPIVAVLLGDGSGVGPELVVKLADKGVLASCGKPLILGNVKLWEKAVAEFAPGLKWQQVEKAEEADWFKGIPVLSVGEQEPDRFTIGQVNEICGKSCIEMIQCAVELYKKGLVKGVCYAPLNKGAMKRAHNPVASETELFAFLLGQKKGYGEINMLDNVWTTRVTSHIPVSEISNNLTEEGILESIELAYRTLKQAGYETPEIGVAALNPHGGEGGLCGKEEITVIGPAVKAAEKMGIHAKGPFPADTLFKQAFDGRFNAVVTMYHDQGQIALKLKGFERGITIGGGLRLPATTCAHGTAHDIAWKGIASTQSLENAYRTVCRMAENV
;
A
#
# COMPACT_ATOMS: atom_id res chain seq x y z
N GLU A 1 -6.72 -28.22 -23.96
CA GLU A 1 -7.50 -27.54 -22.92
C GLU A 1 -6.68 -27.37 -21.63
N PHE A 2 -6.05 -28.41 -21.09
CA PHE A 2 -5.27 -28.34 -19.85
C PHE A 2 -4.20 -27.24 -19.85
N SER A 3 -3.39 -27.17 -20.91
CA SER A 3 -2.33 -26.14 -21.04
C SER A 3 -2.90 -24.72 -21.07
N ARG A 4 -4.08 -24.51 -21.67
CA ARG A 4 -4.79 -23.22 -21.69
C ARG A 4 -5.24 -22.83 -20.28
N VAL A 5 -5.85 -23.75 -19.54
CA VAL A 5 -6.28 -23.53 -18.16
C VAL A 5 -5.08 -23.21 -17.28
N MET A 6 -3.99 -23.96 -17.39
CA MET A 6 -2.76 -23.72 -16.64
C MET A 6 -2.14 -22.35 -16.92
N GLY A 7 -2.16 -21.91 -18.19
CA GLY A 7 -1.70 -20.57 -18.57
C GLY A 7 -2.51 -19.48 -17.85
N LEU A 8 -3.84 -19.56 -17.92
CA LEU A 8 -4.74 -18.60 -17.27
C LEU A 8 -4.60 -18.59 -15.75
N VAL A 9 -4.52 -19.77 -15.11
CA VAL A 9 -4.39 -19.88 -13.66
C VAL A 9 -3.06 -19.27 -13.18
N ASN A 10 -1.93 -19.64 -13.78
CA ASN A 10 -0.64 -19.09 -13.39
C ASN A 10 -0.56 -17.58 -13.60
N GLN A 11 -1.10 -17.06 -14.71
CA GLN A 11 -1.15 -15.63 -14.97
C GLN A 11 -1.99 -14.91 -13.92
N SER A 12 -3.21 -15.40 -13.64
CA SER A 12 -4.10 -14.79 -12.64
C SER A 12 -3.48 -14.78 -11.24
N ILE A 13 -2.81 -15.88 -10.82
CA ILE A 13 -2.11 -15.93 -9.54
C ILE A 13 -0.94 -14.94 -9.52
N LYS A 14 -0.16 -14.85 -10.61
CA LYS A 14 0.95 -13.88 -10.73
C LYS A 14 0.46 -12.43 -10.62
N GLU A 15 -0.72 -12.14 -11.15
CA GLU A 15 -1.38 -10.83 -11.07
C GLU A 15 -2.09 -10.60 -9.72
N GLY A 16 -1.98 -11.52 -8.77
CA GLY A 16 -2.57 -11.41 -7.42
C GLY A 16 -4.08 -11.64 -7.38
N ARG A 17 -4.69 -12.12 -8.46
CA ARG A 17 -6.15 -12.35 -8.55
C ARG A 17 -6.53 -13.73 -8.01
N THR A 18 -7.64 -13.79 -7.26
CA THR A 18 -8.26 -15.05 -6.86
C THR A 18 -8.87 -15.72 -8.08
N THR A 19 -8.55 -16.99 -8.28
CA THR A 19 -8.95 -17.77 -9.45
C THR A 19 -9.78 -18.95 -9.01
N VAL A 20 -10.94 -19.14 -9.64
CA VAL A 20 -11.84 -20.29 -9.41
C VAL A 20 -11.75 -21.21 -10.61
N VAL A 21 -11.42 -22.49 -10.36
CA VAL A 21 -11.46 -23.56 -11.35
C VAL A 21 -12.56 -24.51 -10.96
N TYR A 22 -13.48 -24.80 -11.86
CA TYR A 22 -14.61 -25.69 -11.61
C TYR A 22 -14.94 -26.54 -12.83
N THR A 23 -15.55 -27.69 -12.59
CA THR A 23 -16.10 -28.56 -13.64
C THR A 23 -17.51 -28.12 -14.02
N ARG A 24 -17.97 -28.48 -15.22
CA ARG A 24 -19.37 -28.27 -15.59
C ARG A 24 -20.31 -29.00 -14.63
N ARG A 25 -21.48 -28.43 -14.39
CA ARG A 25 -22.51 -29.04 -13.53
C ARG A 25 -23.30 -30.15 -14.21
N GLU A 26 -23.34 -30.14 -15.54
CA GLU A 26 -24.01 -31.17 -16.32
C GLU A 26 -23.30 -32.51 -16.07
N ARG A 27 -24.05 -33.48 -15.60
CA ARG A 27 -23.56 -34.84 -15.43
C ARG A 27 -23.24 -35.40 -16.82
N LEU A 28 -22.02 -35.85 -17.03
CA LEU A 28 -21.65 -36.60 -18.21
C LEU A 28 -22.18 -38.04 -18.04
N ASP A 29 -23.34 -38.29 -18.62
CA ASP A 29 -23.89 -39.63 -18.71
C ASP A 29 -23.33 -40.31 -19.95
N LEU A 30 -22.46 -41.29 -19.78
CA LEU A 30 -21.83 -42.00 -20.88
C LEU A 30 -22.80 -42.95 -21.60
N ASN A 31 -23.98 -43.24 -20.99
CA ASN A 31 -24.97 -44.17 -21.53
C ASN A 31 -24.40 -45.55 -21.95
N THR A 32 -23.29 -45.94 -21.35
CA THR A 32 -22.60 -47.21 -21.65
C THR A 32 -23.20 -48.38 -20.89
N GLY A 33 -24.01 -48.10 -19.87
CA GLY A 33 -24.55 -49.13 -18.94
C GLY A 33 -23.44 -49.81 -18.10
N ASN A 34 -22.21 -49.32 -18.16
CA ASN A 34 -21.05 -49.89 -17.47
C ASN A 34 -20.58 -48.93 -16.35
N ALA A 35 -20.74 -49.32 -15.11
CA ALA A 35 -20.34 -48.55 -13.93
C ALA A 35 -18.82 -48.28 -13.85
N GLU A 36 -17.98 -49.14 -14.45
CA GLU A 36 -16.54 -48.97 -14.53
C GLU A 36 -16.13 -47.76 -15.40
N ASP A 37 -16.85 -47.52 -16.50
CA ASP A 37 -16.58 -46.38 -17.41
C ASP A 37 -16.94 -45.04 -16.71
N GLU A 38 -18.06 -44.99 -15.96
CA GLU A 38 -18.45 -43.81 -15.17
C GLU A 38 -17.43 -43.53 -14.07
N LEU A 39 -16.93 -44.57 -13.38
CA LEU A 39 -15.93 -44.45 -12.33
C LEU A 39 -14.60 -43.92 -12.90
N LYS A 40 -14.22 -44.38 -14.08
CA LYS A 40 -13.01 -43.95 -14.79
C LYS A 40 -13.05 -42.46 -15.14
N VAL A 41 -14.19 -41.97 -15.64
CA VAL A 41 -14.37 -40.54 -15.93
C VAL A 41 -14.29 -39.70 -14.66
N ALA A 42 -14.90 -40.12 -13.56
CA ALA A 42 -14.82 -39.41 -12.28
C ALA A 42 -13.37 -39.35 -11.76
N ALA A 43 -12.62 -40.45 -11.89
CA ALA A 43 -11.20 -40.53 -11.52
C ALA A 43 -10.33 -39.62 -12.41
N ASP A 44 -10.61 -39.55 -13.71
CA ASP A 44 -9.89 -38.68 -14.64
C ASP A 44 -10.15 -37.21 -14.34
N ILE A 45 -11.38 -36.80 -14.02
CA ILE A 45 -11.71 -35.44 -13.58
C ILE A 45 -10.93 -35.07 -12.31
N SER A 46 -10.94 -35.95 -11.29
CA SER A 46 -10.18 -35.72 -10.05
C SER A 46 -8.68 -35.59 -10.34
N ARG A 47 -8.13 -36.41 -11.23
CA ARG A 47 -6.73 -36.33 -11.65
C ARG A 47 -6.40 -35.01 -12.35
N TYR A 48 -7.28 -34.49 -13.22
CA TYR A 48 -7.07 -33.19 -13.87
C TYR A 48 -7.07 -32.04 -12.86
N LEU A 49 -8.00 -32.01 -11.93
CA LEU A 49 -8.04 -30.97 -10.87
C LEU A 49 -6.79 -31.01 -9.99
N THR A 50 -6.35 -32.20 -9.61
CA THR A 50 -5.13 -32.42 -8.81
C THR A 50 -3.89 -31.92 -9.55
N ARG A 51 -3.76 -32.27 -10.85
CA ARG A 51 -2.65 -31.83 -11.69
C ARG A 51 -2.56 -30.32 -11.84
N ILE A 52 -3.69 -29.59 -11.83
CA ILE A 52 -3.66 -28.12 -11.84
C ILE A 52 -2.84 -27.60 -10.67
N VAL A 53 -3.05 -28.12 -9.46
CA VAL A 53 -2.29 -27.73 -8.28
C VAL A 53 -0.86 -28.27 -8.30
N GLU A 54 -0.67 -29.50 -8.76
CA GLU A 54 0.64 -30.13 -8.87
C GLU A 54 1.58 -29.40 -9.85
N GLU A 55 1.06 -28.81 -10.93
CA GLU A 55 1.85 -28.16 -11.97
C GLU A 55 1.87 -26.62 -11.85
N LEU A 56 1.31 -26.01 -10.77
CA LEU A 56 1.41 -24.56 -10.53
C LEU A 56 2.87 -24.11 -10.52
N LYS A 57 3.17 -23.06 -11.28
CA LYS A 57 4.50 -22.43 -11.34
C LYS A 57 4.67 -21.28 -10.34
N VAL A 58 3.56 -20.76 -9.84
CA VAL A 58 3.51 -19.62 -8.91
C VAL A 58 2.87 -20.09 -7.61
N LYS A 59 3.49 -19.79 -6.46
CA LYS A 59 2.92 -20.09 -5.15
C LYS A 59 1.66 -19.25 -4.93
N PRO A 60 0.45 -19.84 -4.77
CA PRO A 60 -0.73 -19.07 -4.41
C PRO A 60 -0.68 -18.67 -2.94
N ALA A 61 -1.46 -17.67 -2.54
CA ALA A 61 -1.53 -17.24 -1.15
C ALA A 61 -2.33 -18.22 -0.26
N PHE A 62 -3.29 -18.92 -0.85
CA PHE A 62 -4.10 -19.97 -0.22
C PHE A 62 -4.71 -20.85 -1.30
N ILE A 63 -5.18 -22.04 -0.91
CA ILE A 63 -5.97 -22.92 -1.77
C ILE A 63 -7.25 -23.32 -1.02
N VAL A 64 -8.38 -23.27 -1.71
CA VAL A 64 -9.67 -23.81 -1.25
C VAL A 64 -10.05 -24.97 -2.16
N ALA A 65 -10.17 -26.16 -1.62
CA ALA A 65 -10.65 -27.32 -2.35
C ALA A 65 -12.04 -27.73 -1.83
N LYS A 66 -13.04 -27.75 -2.72
CA LYS A 66 -14.42 -28.10 -2.36
C LYS A 66 -14.77 -29.52 -2.82
N GLY A 67 -15.24 -30.31 -1.88
CA GLY A 67 -15.60 -31.72 -2.07
C GLY A 67 -14.68 -32.68 -1.30
N GLY A 68 -15.22 -33.73 -0.70
CA GLY A 68 -14.45 -34.63 0.16
C GLY A 68 -13.27 -35.30 -0.57
N ILE A 69 -13.54 -35.96 -1.69
CA ILE A 69 -12.50 -36.65 -2.51
C ILE A 69 -11.54 -35.61 -3.12
N THR A 70 -12.07 -34.55 -3.71
CA THR A 70 -11.27 -33.48 -4.32
C THR A 70 -10.32 -32.83 -3.32
N SER A 71 -10.81 -32.51 -2.11
CA SER A 71 -9.96 -31.92 -1.08
C SER A 71 -8.85 -32.90 -0.63
N SER A 72 -9.17 -34.19 -0.48
CA SER A 72 -8.17 -35.19 -0.12
C SER A 72 -7.09 -35.35 -1.21
N ASP A 73 -7.50 -35.49 -2.47
CA ASP A 73 -6.58 -35.69 -3.60
C ASP A 73 -5.69 -34.47 -3.83
N ILE A 74 -6.24 -33.26 -3.78
CA ILE A 74 -5.48 -32.00 -3.92
C ILE A 74 -4.49 -31.85 -2.76
N GLY A 75 -4.89 -32.14 -1.52
CA GLY A 75 -4.01 -32.05 -0.36
C GLY A 75 -2.85 -33.04 -0.44
N VAL A 76 -3.17 -34.32 -0.68
CA VAL A 76 -2.15 -35.40 -0.63
C VAL A 76 -1.33 -35.47 -1.91
N LYS A 77 -1.97 -35.44 -3.08
CA LYS A 77 -1.30 -35.66 -4.38
C LYS A 77 -0.82 -34.32 -4.98
N GLY A 78 -1.68 -33.29 -4.98
CA GLY A 78 -1.38 -31.98 -5.56
C GLY A 78 -0.38 -31.17 -4.76
N LEU A 79 -0.65 -30.99 -3.47
CA LEU A 79 0.18 -30.22 -2.54
C LEU A 79 1.27 -31.06 -1.85
N LYS A 80 1.18 -32.39 -1.90
CA LYS A 80 2.07 -33.33 -1.22
C LYS A 80 2.13 -33.11 0.29
N ILE A 81 1.00 -32.73 0.89
CA ILE A 81 0.87 -32.55 2.34
C ILE A 81 0.94 -33.92 3.00
N SER A 82 1.96 -34.15 3.82
CA SER A 82 2.11 -35.36 4.64
C SER A 82 1.58 -35.14 6.05
N ARG A 83 1.65 -33.89 6.56
CA ARG A 83 1.14 -33.45 7.86
C ARG A 83 0.53 -32.06 7.72
N GLY A 84 -0.72 -31.89 8.11
CA GLY A 84 -1.38 -30.58 8.15
C GLY A 84 -1.57 -30.13 9.59
N TRP A 85 -1.15 -28.91 9.91
CA TRP A 85 -1.47 -28.29 11.19
C TRP A 85 -2.87 -27.65 11.09
N VAL A 86 -3.78 -28.05 11.97
CA VAL A 86 -5.14 -27.48 11.98
C VAL A 86 -5.07 -26.09 12.59
N LEU A 87 -5.28 -25.06 11.77
CA LEU A 87 -5.34 -23.65 12.20
C LEU A 87 -6.68 -23.26 12.82
N GLY A 88 -7.69 -24.09 12.64
CA GLY A 88 -9.05 -23.87 13.13
C GLY A 88 -10.11 -24.03 12.03
N GLN A 89 -11.29 -23.44 12.25
CA GLN A 89 -12.37 -23.41 11.27
C GLN A 89 -12.58 -21.99 10.75
N ILE A 90 -12.60 -21.84 9.44
CA ILE A 90 -12.87 -20.53 8.80
C ILE A 90 -14.37 -20.21 8.81
N ARG A 91 -15.18 -21.25 8.78
CA ARG A 91 -16.64 -21.26 8.96
C ARG A 91 -16.99 -22.56 9.69
N PRO A 92 -18.14 -22.66 10.36
CA PRO A 92 -18.55 -23.90 11.00
C PRO A 92 -18.46 -25.08 10.04
N GLY A 93 -17.71 -26.10 10.40
CA GLY A 93 -17.49 -27.31 9.59
C GLY A 93 -16.51 -27.18 8.41
N ILE A 94 -15.85 -26.03 8.24
CA ILE A 94 -14.87 -25.79 7.16
C ILE A 94 -13.49 -25.55 7.79
N PRO A 95 -12.64 -26.59 7.96
CA PRO A 95 -11.34 -26.46 8.56
C PRO A 95 -10.32 -25.82 7.61
N VAL A 96 -9.34 -25.14 8.21
CA VAL A 96 -8.15 -24.62 7.55
C VAL A 96 -6.93 -25.33 8.11
N TRP A 97 -6.10 -25.83 7.24
CA TRP A 97 -4.82 -26.45 7.57
C TRP A 97 -3.67 -25.61 7.08
N GLU A 98 -2.55 -25.65 7.76
CA GLU A 98 -1.26 -25.17 7.27
C GLU A 98 -0.49 -26.37 6.72
N ALA A 99 0.00 -26.25 5.49
CA ALA A 99 0.77 -27.32 4.84
C ALA A 99 2.18 -27.41 5.45
N ASP A 100 2.66 -28.63 5.65
CA ASP A 100 3.96 -28.90 6.25
C ASP A 100 5.15 -28.42 5.39
N GLU A 101 6.34 -28.42 6.00
CA GLU A 101 7.59 -27.97 5.38
C GLU A 101 8.03 -28.77 4.14
N ASN A 102 7.58 -30.02 4.01
CA ASN A 102 7.89 -30.91 2.89
C ASN A 102 6.85 -30.84 1.77
N SER A 103 5.77 -30.09 1.99
CA SER A 103 4.73 -29.87 0.97
C SER A 103 5.26 -29.05 -0.20
N ARG A 104 4.53 -29.08 -1.33
CA ARG A 104 4.86 -28.28 -2.52
C ARG A 104 4.97 -26.78 -2.24
N PHE A 105 4.14 -26.27 -1.35
CA PHE A 105 4.11 -24.87 -0.91
C PHE A 105 4.10 -24.82 0.62
N PRO A 106 5.25 -24.89 1.28
CA PRO A 106 5.33 -24.86 2.73
C PRO A 106 4.63 -23.65 3.35
N GLY A 107 3.88 -23.91 4.43
CA GLY A 107 3.15 -22.86 5.16
C GLY A 107 1.92 -22.32 4.46
N ILE A 108 1.49 -22.90 3.32
CA ILE A 108 0.29 -22.43 2.63
C ILE A 108 -0.97 -22.78 3.42
N PRO A 109 -1.89 -21.83 3.64
CA PRO A 109 -3.22 -22.14 4.15
C PRO A 109 -4.02 -22.97 3.13
N TYR A 110 -4.48 -24.12 3.56
CA TYR A 110 -5.28 -25.04 2.77
C TYR A 110 -6.65 -25.22 3.40
N VAL A 111 -7.69 -24.74 2.71
CA VAL A 111 -9.08 -24.86 3.18
C VAL A 111 -9.68 -26.13 2.62
N VAL A 112 -10.04 -27.02 3.51
CA VAL A 112 -10.77 -28.25 3.19
C VAL A 112 -12.26 -27.95 3.29
N PHE A 113 -12.91 -27.73 2.15
CA PHE A 113 -14.34 -27.37 2.12
C PHE A 113 -15.17 -28.61 1.80
N PRO A 114 -15.86 -29.22 2.79
CA PRO A 114 -16.65 -30.43 2.56
C PRO A 114 -17.79 -30.19 1.55
N GLY A 115 -18.12 -31.19 0.75
CA GLY A 115 -19.11 -31.09 -0.30
C GLY A 115 -20.55 -30.85 0.20
N ASN A 116 -20.83 -31.33 1.40
CA ASN A 116 -22.15 -31.29 2.05
C ASN A 116 -22.28 -30.22 3.15
N VAL A 117 -21.29 -29.32 3.26
CA VAL A 117 -21.26 -28.25 4.26
C VAL A 117 -21.37 -26.90 3.55
N GLY A 118 -21.99 -25.94 4.23
CA GLY A 118 -22.15 -24.56 3.77
C GLY A 118 -23.34 -24.33 2.85
N ASN A 119 -23.69 -23.06 2.70
CA ASN A 119 -24.71 -22.57 1.78
C ASN A 119 -24.09 -21.95 0.51
N GLU A 120 -24.91 -21.38 -0.38
CA GLU A 120 -24.46 -20.77 -1.65
C GLU A 120 -23.47 -19.63 -1.46
N GLU A 121 -23.53 -18.90 -0.34
CA GLU A 121 -22.67 -17.76 0.00
C GLU A 121 -21.34 -18.17 0.65
N ASP A 122 -21.23 -19.38 1.21
CA ASP A 122 -20.10 -19.72 2.08
C ASP A 122 -18.77 -19.84 1.34
N LEU A 123 -18.78 -20.27 0.06
CA LEU A 123 -17.55 -20.29 -0.73
C LEU A 123 -17.02 -18.87 -0.98
N LYS A 124 -17.92 -17.92 -1.28
CA LYS A 124 -17.59 -16.51 -1.43
C LYS A 124 -17.02 -15.94 -0.11
N LYS A 125 -17.71 -16.19 1.01
CA LYS A 125 -17.26 -15.74 2.34
C LYS A 125 -15.90 -16.34 2.73
N VAL A 126 -15.63 -17.60 2.40
CA VAL A 126 -14.33 -18.23 2.63
C VAL A 126 -13.24 -17.54 1.82
N ALA A 127 -13.50 -17.25 0.54
CA ALA A 127 -12.55 -16.51 -0.30
C ALA A 127 -12.28 -15.11 0.25
N GLU A 128 -13.32 -14.35 0.61
CA GLU A 128 -13.19 -13.02 1.22
C GLU A 128 -12.39 -13.03 2.52
N ILE A 129 -12.57 -14.03 3.39
CA ILE A 129 -11.81 -14.18 4.63
C ILE A 129 -10.33 -14.48 4.34
N MET A 130 -10.07 -15.37 3.37
CA MET A 130 -8.70 -15.74 3.00
C MET A 130 -7.96 -14.57 2.33
N GLU A 131 -8.64 -13.81 1.49
CA GLU A 131 -8.12 -12.58 0.90
C GLU A 131 -7.85 -11.51 1.95
N ALA A 132 -8.76 -11.33 2.91
CA ALA A 132 -8.58 -10.38 4.01
C ALA A 132 -7.36 -10.73 4.89
N LYS A 133 -7.04 -12.02 5.11
CA LYS A 133 -5.82 -12.42 5.84
C LYS A 133 -4.53 -11.99 5.15
N LYS A 134 -4.54 -11.82 3.84
CA LYS A 134 -3.40 -11.44 3.00
C LYS A 134 -3.11 -9.93 3.06
N LYS A 135 -4.12 -9.10 3.33
CA LYS A 135 -3.98 -7.64 3.33
C LYS A 135 -3.03 -7.17 4.44
N PRO A 136 -2.14 -6.19 4.15
CA PRO A 136 -1.25 -5.64 5.15
C PRO A 136 -2.02 -4.89 6.24
N ILE A 137 -1.54 -4.97 7.48
CA ILE A 137 -2.04 -4.10 8.56
C ILE A 137 -1.37 -2.74 8.39
N VAL A 138 -2.18 -1.71 8.22
CA VAL A 138 -1.73 -0.32 8.03
C VAL A 138 -2.28 0.53 9.17
N ALA A 139 -1.38 1.20 9.90
CA ALA A 139 -1.78 2.21 10.88
C ALA A 139 -2.35 3.43 10.15
N VAL A 140 -3.54 3.88 10.55
CA VAL A 140 -4.19 5.07 10.00
C VAL A 140 -4.31 6.10 11.12
N LEU A 141 -3.52 7.17 11.04
CA LEU A 141 -3.50 8.21 12.05
C LEU A 141 -4.58 9.25 11.77
N LEU A 142 -5.37 9.59 12.80
CA LEU A 142 -6.44 10.60 12.68
C LEU A 142 -5.93 12.00 12.30
N GLY A 143 -4.63 12.26 12.53
CA GLY A 143 -4.05 13.56 12.28
C GLY A 143 -4.42 14.62 13.33
N ASP A 144 -4.34 15.88 12.92
CA ASP A 144 -4.70 17.01 13.78
C ASP A 144 -6.22 17.08 13.94
N GLY A 145 -6.70 16.89 15.17
CA GLY A 145 -8.14 16.90 15.50
C GLY A 145 -8.84 18.21 15.22
N SER A 146 -8.11 19.34 15.20
CA SER A 146 -8.65 20.64 14.87
C SER A 146 -8.85 20.90 13.38
N GLY A 147 -8.29 20.01 12.51
CA GLY A 147 -8.38 20.08 11.07
C GLY A 147 -9.38 19.09 10.46
N VAL A 148 -9.25 18.84 9.15
CA VAL A 148 -10.12 17.93 8.38
C VAL A 148 -9.77 16.43 8.60
N GLY A 149 -8.68 16.10 9.30
CA GLY A 149 -8.17 14.73 9.43
C GLY A 149 -9.21 13.71 9.87
N PRO A 150 -9.89 13.89 11.02
CA PRO A 150 -10.91 12.94 11.50
C PRO A 150 -12.06 12.74 10.52
N GLU A 151 -12.56 13.81 9.89
CA GLU A 151 -13.58 13.77 8.86
C GLU A 151 -13.16 12.88 7.68
N LEU A 152 -11.93 13.08 7.18
CA LEU A 152 -11.41 12.34 6.03
C LEU A 152 -11.29 10.85 6.33
N VAL A 153 -10.73 10.48 7.49
CA VAL A 153 -10.52 9.08 7.87
C VAL A 153 -11.85 8.35 8.03
N VAL A 154 -12.81 8.94 8.73
CA VAL A 154 -14.14 8.35 8.94
C VAL A 154 -14.88 8.17 7.63
N LYS A 155 -14.86 9.18 6.73
CA LYS A 155 -15.48 9.06 5.40
C LYS A 155 -14.87 7.94 4.55
N LEU A 156 -13.54 7.74 4.60
CA LEU A 156 -12.89 6.63 3.90
C LEU A 156 -13.24 5.28 4.51
N ALA A 157 -13.40 5.22 5.83
CA ALA A 157 -13.86 4.04 6.53
C ALA A 157 -15.28 3.65 6.11
N ASP A 158 -16.20 4.60 6.10
CA ASP A 158 -17.61 4.42 5.73
C ASP A 158 -17.77 3.99 4.26
N LYS A 159 -16.98 4.58 3.35
CA LYS A 159 -16.92 4.16 1.95
C LYS A 159 -16.34 2.75 1.74
N GLY A 160 -15.87 2.08 2.79
CA GLY A 160 -15.23 0.77 2.71
C GLY A 160 -13.82 0.79 2.07
N VAL A 161 -13.28 1.96 1.77
CA VAL A 161 -11.98 2.12 1.11
C VAL A 161 -10.87 1.52 1.96
N LEU A 162 -10.86 1.82 3.28
CA LEU A 162 -9.82 1.33 4.18
C LEU A 162 -9.79 -0.20 4.24
N ALA A 163 -10.95 -0.86 4.28
CA ALA A 163 -11.04 -2.32 4.29
C ALA A 163 -10.79 -2.96 2.91
N SER A 164 -10.87 -2.19 1.81
CA SER A 164 -10.75 -2.72 0.45
C SER A 164 -9.33 -3.17 0.10
N CYS A 165 -8.30 -2.46 0.53
CA CYS A 165 -6.90 -2.72 0.17
C CYS A 165 -5.97 -3.00 1.36
N GLY A 166 -6.41 -2.75 2.59
CA GLY A 166 -5.63 -3.00 3.81
C GLY A 166 -6.48 -3.51 4.96
N LYS A 167 -5.83 -3.78 6.08
CA LYS A 167 -6.41 -3.95 7.41
C LYS A 167 -6.11 -2.68 8.20
N PRO A 168 -7.02 -1.70 8.25
CA PRO A 168 -6.78 -0.46 8.95
C PRO A 168 -6.74 -0.69 10.46
N LEU A 169 -5.73 -0.14 11.13
CA LEU A 169 -5.69 0.07 12.58
C LEU A 169 -5.68 1.57 12.82
N ILE A 170 -6.79 2.10 13.30
CA ILE A 170 -6.89 3.54 13.58
C ILE A 170 -6.09 3.88 14.83
N LEU A 171 -5.23 4.87 14.74
CA LEU A 171 -4.51 5.46 15.87
C LEU A 171 -4.99 6.89 16.09
N GLY A 172 -5.49 7.15 17.29
CA GLY A 172 -5.97 8.48 17.68
C GLY A 172 -6.86 8.42 18.91
N ASN A 173 -7.24 9.57 19.45
CA ASN A 173 -8.09 9.63 20.63
C ASN A 173 -9.48 9.05 20.32
N VAL A 174 -9.94 8.10 21.14
CA VAL A 174 -11.21 7.39 20.90
C VAL A 174 -12.42 8.31 20.97
N LYS A 175 -12.45 9.30 21.85
CA LYS A 175 -13.57 10.25 21.92
C LYS A 175 -13.64 11.16 20.68
N LEU A 176 -12.47 11.48 20.11
CA LEU A 176 -12.40 12.22 18.85
C LEU A 176 -12.94 11.35 17.70
N TRP A 177 -12.60 10.07 17.67
CA TRP A 177 -13.13 9.12 16.71
C TRP A 177 -14.65 8.96 16.83
N GLU A 178 -15.16 8.78 18.05
CA GLU A 178 -16.60 8.68 18.35
C GLU A 178 -17.38 9.89 17.84
N LYS A 179 -16.86 11.10 18.12
CA LYS A 179 -17.46 12.34 17.62
C LYS A 179 -17.48 12.37 16.08
N ALA A 180 -16.36 12.03 15.44
CA ALA A 180 -16.28 12.04 13.99
C ALA A 180 -17.21 10.99 13.34
N VAL A 181 -17.31 9.80 13.93
CA VAL A 181 -18.25 8.75 13.46
C VAL A 181 -19.70 9.21 13.63
N ALA A 182 -20.05 9.78 14.79
CA ALA A 182 -21.41 10.27 15.03
C ALA A 182 -21.82 11.36 14.02
N GLU A 183 -20.88 12.21 13.60
CA GLU A 183 -21.14 13.32 12.70
C GLU A 183 -21.12 12.93 11.21
N PHE A 184 -20.17 12.07 10.80
CA PHE A 184 -19.92 11.82 9.36
C PHE A 184 -20.27 10.40 8.89
N ALA A 185 -20.43 9.43 9.81
CA ALA A 185 -20.71 8.03 9.46
C ALA A 185 -21.42 7.27 10.60
N PRO A 186 -22.63 7.66 11.03
CA PRO A 186 -23.28 7.14 12.25
C PRO A 186 -23.58 5.63 12.20
N GLY A 187 -23.47 4.99 11.03
CA GLY A 187 -23.65 3.54 10.85
C GLY A 187 -22.37 2.70 10.84
N LEU A 188 -21.21 3.36 10.94
CA LEU A 188 -19.92 2.69 10.84
C LEU A 188 -19.67 1.75 12.01
N LYS A 189 -19.35 0.47 11.70
CA LYS A 189 -18.99 -0.52 12.72
C LYS A 189 -17.51 -0.41 13.07
N TRP A 190 -17.21 -0.20 14.31
CA TRP A 190 -15.86 -0.11 14.84
C TRP A 190 -15.77 -0.72 16.24
N GLN A 191 -14.55 -0.93 16.73
CA GLN A 191 -14.28 -1.43 18.08
C GLN A 191 -13.10 -0.70 18.69
N GLN A 192 -13.17 -0.37 19.96
CA GLN A 192 -11.99 0.04 20.73
C GLN A 192 -11.17 -1.19 21.09
N VAL A 193 -9.86 -1.08 20.97
CA VAL A 193 -8.90 -2.08 21.42
C VAL A 193 -7.86 -1.43 22.34
N GLU A 194 -7.41 -2.17 23.34
CA GLU A 194 -6.36 -1.71 24.26
C GLU A 194 -4.96 -2.02 23.71
N LYS A 195 -4.88 -3.04 22.85
CA LYS A 195 -3.64 -3.47 22.20
C LYS A 195 -3.91 -3.81 20.72
N ALA A 196 -2.91 -3.58 19.89
CA ALA A 196 -3.03 -3.85 18.45
C ALA A 196 -3.31 -5.34 18.13
N GLU A 197 -2.83 -6.25 18.98
CA GLU A 197 -3.02 -7.70 18.87
C GLU A 197 -4.47 -8.14 19.08
N GLU A 198 -5.29 -7.31 19.74
CA GLU A 198 -6.72 -7.57 19.98
C GLU A 198 -7.61 -7.18 18.79
N ALA A 199 -7.01 -6.60 17.74
CA ALA A 199 -7.74 -6.13 16.58
C ALA A 199 -8.45 -7.27 15.83
N ASP A 200 -9.78 -7.18 15.74
CA ASP A 200 -10.62 -8.14 15.02
C ASP A 200 -11.46 -7.42 13.96
N TRP A 201 -10.95 -7.37 12.74
CA TRP A 201 -11.57 -6.67 11.61
C TRP A 201 -12.95 -7.25 11.21
N PHE A 202 -13.35 -8.40 11.73
CA PHE A 202 -14.70 -8.94 11.52
C PHE A 202 -15.74 -8.30 12.46
N LYS A 203 -15.31 -7.78 13.60
CA LYS A 203 -16.19 -7.04 14.53
C LYS A 203 -16.38 -5.58 14.12
N GLY A 204 -15.47 -5.04 13.33
CA GLY A 204 -15.47 -3.65 12.89
C GLY A 204 -14.05 -3.09 12.79
N ILE A 205 -13.92 -1.82 12.47
CA ILE A 205 -12.63 -1.16 12.36
C ILE A 205 -12.02 -1.00 13.76
N PRO A 206 -10.82 -1.56 14.02
CA PRO A 206 -10.18 -1.40 15.33
C PRO A 206 -9.59 0.00 15.49
N VAL A 207 -9.79 0.57 16.67
CA VAL A 207 -9.31 1.89 17.10
C VAL A 207 -8.49 1.72 18.38
N LEU A 208 -7.21 2.00 18.28
CA LEU A 208 -6.30 2.06 19.43
C LEU A 208 -6.19 3.53 19.89
N SER A 209 -6.62 3.80 21.13
CA SER A 209 -6.63 5.16 21.65
C SER A 209 -5.22 5.66 21.90
N VAL A 210 -4.85 6.76 21.24
CA VAL A 210 -3.55 7.43 21.34
C VAL A 210 -3.73 8.94 21.38
N GLY A 211 -3.02 9.60 22.28
CA GLY A 211 -3.01 11.05 22.40
C GLY A 211 -4.19 11.62 23.21
N GLU A 212 -4.06 12.90 23.54
CA GLU A 212 -4.95 13.62 24.46
C GLU A 212 -5.89 14.61 23.77
N GLN A 213 -6.02 14.56 22.44
CA GLN A 213 -6.88 15.47 21.66
C GLN A 213 -8.38 15.11 21.80
N GLU A 214 -8.93 15.26 23.00
CA GLU A 214 -10.36 15.15 23.24
C GLU A 214 -11.09 16.37 22.66
N PRO A 215 -12.32 16.21 22.11
CA PRO A 215 -13.02 17.28 21.40
C PRO A 215 -13.29 18.55 22.20
N ASP A 216 -13.33 18.48 23.50
CA ASP A 216 -13.57 19.60 24.45
C ASP A 216 -12.27 20.31 24.87
N ARG A 217 -11.10 19.78 24.55
CA ARG A 217 -9.79 20.30 24.94
C ARG A 217 -9.15 21.21 23.91
N PHE A 218 -9.75 21.39 22.75
CA PHE A 218 -9.23 22.25 21.68
C PHE A 218 -10.35 22.91 20.87
N THR A 219 -10.01 23.95 20.11
CA THR A 219 -10.94 24.63 19.21
C THR A 219 -10.70 24.17 17.79
N ILE A 220 -11.78 23.72 17.10
CA ILE A 220 -11.74 23.37 15.67
C ILE A 220 -11.29 24.58 14.85
N GLY A 221 -10.48 24.34 13.83
CA GLY A 221 -9.97 25.37 12.95
C GLY A 221 -8.85 26.25 13.53
N GLN A 222 -8.28 25.87 14.68
CA GLN A 222 -7.20 26.63 15.32
C GLN A 222 -6.00 25.75 15.63
N VAL A 223 -4.80 26.32 15.51
CA VAL A 223 -3.55 25.66 15.85
C VAL A 223 -3.46 25.43 17.38
N ASN A 224 -3.42 24.19 17.79
CA ASN A 224 -3.45 23.78 19.20
C ASN A 224 -2.27 22.85 19.55
N GLU A 225 -1.61 23.09 20.68
CA GLU A 225 -0.47 22.31 21.15
C GLU A 225 -0.88 20.86 21.50
N ILE A 226 -2.06 20.65 22.12
CA ILE A 226 -2.56 19.31 22.48
C ILE A 226 -2.72 18.46 21.22
N CYS A 227 -3.26 19.03 20.13
CA CYS A 227 -3.35 18.34 18.85
C CYS A 227 -1.96 18.02 18.27
N GLY A 228 -1.01 18.98 18.37
CA GLY A 228 0.37 18.76 17.95
C GLY A 228 1.07 17.64 18.72
N LYS A 229 0.92 17.62 20.05
CA LYS A 229 1.44 16.55 20.92
C LYS A 229 0.85 15.19 20.53
N SER A 230 -0.47 15.12 20.37
CA SER A 230 -1.15 13.88 19.97
C SER A 230 -0.72 13.38 18.59
N CYS A 231 -0.42 14.29 17.65
CA CYS A 231 0.15 13.93 16.36
C CYS A 231 1.51 13.24 16.48
N ILE A 232 2.39 13.78 17.35
CA ILE A 232 3.70 13.19 17.64
C ILE A 232 3.52 11.81 18.28
N GLU A 233 2.65 11.68 19.28
CA GLU A 233 2.37 10.42 19.98
C GLU A 233 1.81 9.34 19.03
N MET A 234 0.92 9.71 18.09
CA MET A 234 0.42 8.78 17.08
C MET A 234 1.54 8.27 16.17
N ILE A 235 2.47 9.13 15.73
CA ILE A 235 3.62 8.72 14.93
C ILE A 235 4.54 7.80 15.73
N GLN A 236 4.83 8.11 16.98
CA GLN A 236 5.63 7.28 17.89
C GLN A 236 5.00 5.89 18.04
N CYS A 237 3.71 5.82 18.36
CA CYS A 237 2.97 4.58 18.45
C CYS A 237 3.04 3.75 17.16
N ALA A 238 2.82 4.36 16.00
CA ALA A 238 2.90 3.67 14.71
C ALA A 238 4.29 3.07 14.45
N VAL A 239 5.35 3.80 14.77
CA VAL A 239 6.74 3.30 14.63
C VAL A 239 7.02 2.17 15.61
N GLU A 240 6.53 2.23 16.84
CA GLU A 240 6.65 1.14 17.81
C GLU A 240 5.92 -0.12 17.35
N LEU A 241 4.69 0.02 16.84
CA LEU A 241 3.94 -1.10 16.27
C LEU A 241 4.65 -1.73 15.07
N TYR A 242 5.27 -0.90 14.22
CA TYR A 242 6.10 -1.40 13.11
C TYR A 242 7.32 -2.19 13.62
N LYS A 243 8.04 -1.66 14.60
CA LYS A 243 9.21 -2.36 15.19
C LYS A 243 8.83 -3.70 15.81
N LYS A 244 7.59 -3.85 16.30
CA LYS A 244 7.02 -5.11 16.79
C LYS A 244 6.48 -6.03 15.68
N GLY A 245 6.49 -5.61 14.41
CA GLY A 245 5.94 -6.35 13.28
C GLY A 245 4.40 -6.38 13.21
N LEU A 246 3.72 -5.53 13.98
CA LEU A 246 2.26 -5.48 14.08
C LEU A 246 1.61 -4.63 12.97
N VAL A 247 2.33 -3.68 12.39
CA VAL A 247 1.91 -2.92 11.22
C VAL A 247 3.01 -2.92 10.16
N LYS A 248 2.64 -2.76 8.90
CA LYS A 248 3.56 -2.77 7.75
C LYS A 248 3.63 -1.43 7.01
N GLY A 249 2.77 -0.50 7.35
CA GLY A 249 2.71 0.82 6.73
C GLY A 249 1.92 1.80 7.58
N VAL A 250 2.06 3.07 7.29
CA VAL A 250 1.37 4.18 7.95
C VAL A 250 0.76 5.11 6.92
N CYS A 251 -0.55 5.35 7.01
CA CYS A 251 -1.22 6.45 6.33
C CYS A 251 -1.66 7.46 7.39
N TYR A 252 -1.25 8.69 7.28
CA TYR A 252 -1.65 9.71 8.25
C TYR A 252 -2.45 10.84 7.59
N ALA A 253 -3.55 11.19 8.24
CA ALA A 253 -4.32 12.37 7.87
C ALA A 253 -3.50 13.65 8.16
N PRO A 254 -3.87 14.80 7.60
CA PRO A 254 -3.08 16.01 7.70
C PRO A 254 -2.67 16.39 9.12
N LEU A 255 -1.40 16.70 9.30
CA LEU A 255 -0.80 17.16 10.55
C LEU A 255 -0.50 18.67 10.47
N ASN A 256 -0.52 19.36 11.61
CA ASN A 256 -0.18 20.77 11.69
C ASN A 256 1.24 20.96 12.21
N LYS A 257 2.17 21.35 11.32
CA LYS A 257 3.58 21.58 11.69
C LYS A 257 3.74 22.65 12.78
N GLY A 258 2.90 23.69 12.76
CA GLY A 258 2.91 24.73 13.79
C GLY A 258 2.47 24.21 15.16
N ALA A 259 1.46 23.34 15.21
CA ALA A 259 1.02 22.67 16.43
C ALA A 259 2.09 21.73 16.96
N MET A 260 2.70 20.90 16.10
CA MET A 260 3.80 20.00 16.46
C MET A 260 5.02 20.75 16.96
N LYS A 261 5.35 21.92 16.36
CA LYS A 261 6.44 22.77 16.84
C LYS A 261 6.17 23.32 18.25
N ARG A 262 4.93 23.75 18.55
CA ARG A 262 4.53 24.16 19.89
C ARG A 262 4.66 23.01 20.90
N ALA A 263 4.38 21.79 20.46
CA ALA A 263 4.53 20.56 21.24
C ALA A 263 5.98 20.02 21.25
N HIS A 264 6.97 20.86 20.93
CA HIS A 264 8.40 20.53 20.97
C HIS A 264 8.82 19.35 20.08
N ASN A 265 8.24 19.23 18.87
CA ASN A 265 8.73 18.26 17.88
C ASN A 265 10.25 18.46 17.66
N PRO A 266 11.08 17.40 17.82
CA PRO A 266 12.55 17.52 17.75
C PRO A 266 13.11 17.79 16.35
N VAL A 267 12.30 17.69 15.32
CA VAL A 267 12.69 17.81 13.90
C VAL A 267 11.74 18.69 13.10
N ALA A 268 12.13 19.08 11.89
CA ALA A 268 11.39 20.08 11.12
C ALA A 268 10.17 19.51 10.34
N SER A 269 10.21 18.21 9.99
CA SER A 269 9.16 17.59 9.17
C SER A 269 8.73 16.23 9.72
N GLU A 270 7.56 15.77 9.25
CA GLU A 270 7.02 14.45 9.59
C GLU A 270 7.93 13.32 9.08
N THR A 271 8.45 13.45 7.86
CA THR A 271 9.38 12.45 7.30
C THR A 271 10.66 12.34 8.14
N GLU A 272 11.20 13.48 8.61
CA GLU A 272 12.34 13.49 9.53
C GLU A 272 11.97 12.87 10.90
N LEU A 273 10.74 13.06 11.39
CA LEU A 273 10.29 12.45 12.64
C LEU A 273 10.22 10.91 12.50
N PHE A 274 9.67 10.41 11.42
CA PHE A 274 9.69 8.97 11.14
C PHE A 274 11.13 8.45 11.07
N ALA A 275 12.02 9.12 10.32
CA ALA A 275 13.42 8.71 10.19
C ALA A 275 14.15 8.73 11.55
N PHE A 276 13.95 9.78 12.34
CA PHE A 276 14.51 9.91 13.70
C PHE A 276 14.09 8.74 14.59
N LEU A 277 12.79 8.46 14.66
CA LEU A 277 12.24 7.36 15.46
C LEU A 277 12.66 5.97 14.98
N LEU A 278 12.87 5.81 13.66
CA LEU A 278 13.40 4.58 13.06
C LEU A 278 14.91 4.42 13.24
N GLY A 279 15.61 5.44 13.72
CA GLY A 279 17.08 5.46 13.77
C GLY A 279 17.73 5.49 12.38
N GLN A 280 17.03 6.02 11.37
CA GLN A 280 17.49 6.13 10.00
C GLN A 280 18.13 7.50 9.77
N LYS A 281 19.44 7.53 9.52
CA LYS A 281 20.21 8.78 9.43
C LYS A 281 20.27 9.40 8.04
N LYS A 282 20.09 8.60 6.98
CA LYS A 282 20.19 9.04 5.57
C LYS A 282 19.36 8.17 4.62
N GLY A 283 19.26 8.58 3.38
CA GLY A 283 18.57 7.83 2.33
C GLY A 283 17.06 7.89 2.45
N TYR A 284 16.52 8.95 3.03
CA TYR A 284 15.09 9.26 3.06
C TYR A 284 14.86 10.70 2.58
N GLY A 285 13.65 10.96 2.14
CA GLY A 285 13.26 12.29 1.67
C GLY A 285 11.80 12.35 1.28
N GLU A 286 11.34 13.53 0.90
CA GLU A 286 9.97 13.71 0.44
C GLU A 286 9.84 13.35 -1.03
N ILE A 287 8.85 12.53 -1.35
CA ILE A 287 8.40 12.25 -2.71
C ILE A 287 6.94 12.68 -2.82
N ASN A 288 6.61 13.42 -3.87
CA ASN A 288 5.23 13.73 -4.22
C ASN A 288 4.78 12.80 -5.36
N MET A 289 3.53 12.38 -5.31
CA MET A 289 2.95 11.53 -6.35
C MET A 289 1.62 12.12 -6.80
N LEU A 290 1.42 12.13 -8.10
CA LEU A 290 0.13 12.41 -8.71
C LEU A 290 -0.14 11.37 -9.79
N ASP A 291 -1.29 10.69 -9.68
CA ASP A 291 -1.64 9.57 -10.53
C ASP A 291 -0.51 8.50 -10.52
N ASN A 292 0.19 8.29 -11.64
CA ASN A 292 1.30 7.34 -11.73
C ASN A 292 2.69 7.99 -11.78
N VAL A 293 2.78 9.31 -11.62
CA VAL A 293 4.04 10.06 -11.69
C VAL A 293 4.52 10.43 -10.30
N TRP A 294 5.70 9.94 -9.94
CA TRP A 294 6.38 10.23 -8.70
C TRP A 294 7.40 11.34 -8.92
N THR A 295 7.59 12.22 -7.97
CA THR A 295 8.48 13.37 -8.13
C THR A 295 9.29 13.61 -6.88
N THR A 296 10.59 13.70 -7.01
CA THR A 296 11.49 14.20 -5.97
C THR A 296 12.35 15.33 -6.52
N ARG A 297 13.11 16.00 -5.65
CA ARG A 297 13.89 17.18 -5.98
C ARG A 297 15.24 17.19 -5.29
N VAL A 298 16.23 17.70 -5.95
CA VAL A 298 17.61 17.80 -5.42
C VAL A 298 17.71 18.93 -4.38
N THR A 299 17.20 20.11 -4.73
CA THR A 299 17.13 21.25 -3.81
C THR A 299 15.68 21.59 -3.45
N SER A 300 15.46 22.03 -2.22
CA SER A 300 14.10 22.34 -1.72
C SER A 300 14.04 23.81 -1.27
N HIS A 301 13.82 24.12 -0.04
CA HIS A 301 13.55 25.46 0.48
C HIS A 301 14.78 26.36 0.53
N ILE A 302 15.43 26.62 -0.62
CA ILE A 302 16.55 27.54 -0.79
C ILE A 302 16.19 28.65 -1.80
N PRO A 303 16.83 29.81 -1.76
CA PRO A 303 16.66 30.86 -2.77
C PRO A 303 16.99 30.34 -4.18
N VAL A 304 16.22 30.80 -5.20
CA VAL A 304 16.47 30.41 -6.60
C VAL A 304 17.90 30.74 -7.05
N SER A 305 18.45 31.85 -6.58
CA SER A 305 19.82 32.25 -6.85
C SER A 305 20.89 31.28 -6.36
N GLU A 306 20.56 30.40 -5.44
CA GLU A 306 21.51 29.44 -4.86
C GLU A 306 21.39 28.03 -5.45
N ILE A 307 20.39 27.78 -6.32
CA ILE A 307 20.12 26.45 -6.85
C ILE A 307 21.36 25.87 -7.54
N SER A 308 21.90 26.56 -8.53
CA SER A 308 23.07 26.10 -9.31
C SER A 308 24.26 25.74 -8.41
N ASN A 309 24.54 26.57 -7.40
CA ASN A 309 25.66 26.37 -6.46
C ASN A 309 25.43 25.18 -5.50
N ASN A 310 24.19 24.74 -5.31
CA ASN A 310 23.84 23.62 -4.45
C ASN A 310 23.61 22.31 -5.24
N LEU A 311 23.75 22.33 -6.57
CA LEU A 311 23.70 21.11 -7.36
C LEU A 311 25.05 20.41 -7.35
N THR A 312 25.08 19.18 -6.89
CA THR A 312 26.24 18.31 -6.93
C THR A 312 25.91 16.99 -7.60
N GLU A 313 26.90 16.34 -8.20
CA GLU A 313 26.72 15.00 -8.79
C GLU A 313 26.18 14.02 -7.75
N GLU A 314 26.72 14.06 -6.52
CA GLU A 314 26.30 13.21 -5.41
C GLU A 314 24.84 13.46 -5.00
N GLY A 315 24.42 14.72 -4.81
CA GLY A 315 23.06 15.07 -4.42
C GLY A 315 22.02 14.69 -5.48
N ILE A 316 22.36 14.80 -6.76
CA ILE A 316 21.48 14.36 -7.86
C ILE A 316 21.39 12.83 -7.87
N LEU A 317 22.51 12.13 -7.70
CA LEU A 317 22.56 10.67 -7.64
C LEU A 317 21.75 10.15 -6.44
N GLU A 318 21.90 10.74 -5.25
CA GLU A 318 21.09 10.40 -4.07
C GLU A 318 19.59 10.57 -4.32
N SER A 319 19.18 11.62 -5.05
CA SER A 319 17.76 11.85 -5.41
C SER A 319 17.25 10.82 -6.42
N ILE A 320 18.07 10.40 -7.37
CA ILE A 320 17.75 9.31 -8.30
C ILE A 320 17.60 7.99 -7.54
N GLU A 321 18.55 7.67 -6.66
CA GLU A 321 18.47 6.46 -5.82
C GLU A 321 17.28 6.45 -4.89
N LEU A 322 16.91 7.60 -4.31
CA LEU A 322 15.72 7.75 -3.48
C LEU A 322 14.45 7.40 -4.26
N ALA A 323 14.30 7.97 -5.45
CA ALA A 323 13.18 7.67 -6.35
C ALA A 323 13.15 6.18 -6.71
N TYR A 324 14.28 5.62 -7.12
CA TYR A 324 14.42 4.23 -7.51
C TYR A 324 14.03 3.27 -6.38
N ARG A 325 14.60 3.42 -5.19
CA ARG A 325 14.32 2.55 -4.03
C ARG A 325 12.87 2.64 -3.59
N THR A 326 12.29 3.84 -3.61
CA THR A 326 10.89 4.02 -3.22
C THR A 326 9.93 3.39 -4.23
N LEU A 327 10.21 3.50 -5.52
CA LEU A 327 9.44 2.81 -6.57
C LEU A 327 9.58 1.29 -6.46
N LYS A 328 10.77 0.76 -6.15
CA LYS A 328 10.98 -0.67 -5.89
C LYS A 328 10.13 -1.14 -4.71
N GLN A 329 10.10 -0.37 -3.62
CA GLN A 329 9.26 -0.64 -2.46
C GLN A 329 7.76 -0.61 -2.82
N ALA A 330 7.36 0.22 -3.77
CA ALA A 330 5.99 0.26 -4.29
C ALA A 330 5.68 -0.83 -5.34
N GLY A 331 6.59 -1.79 -5.57
CA GLY A 331 6.38 -2.95 -6.43
C GLY A 331 6.69 -2.72 -7.93
N TYR A 332 7.36 -1.64 -8.30
CA TYR A 332 7.83 -1.48 -9.67
C TYR A 332 9.06 -2.37 -9.92
N GLU A 333 8.98 -3.31 -10.86
CA GLU A 333 10.11 -4.21 -11.17
C GLU A 333 11.27 -3.48 -11.83
N THR A 334 10.99 -2.59 -12.77
CA THR A 334 11.98 -1.80 -13.54
C THR A 334 11.53 -0.34 -13.61
N PRO A 335 11.79 0.47 -12.54
CA PRO A 335 11.41 1.87 -12.54
C PRO A 335 12.17 2.66 -13.62
N GLU A 336 11.45 3.39 -14.48
CA GLU A 336 12.01 4.34 -15.44
C GLU A 336 11.98 5.74 -14.83
N ILE A 337 13.15 6.38 -14.75
CA ILE A 337 13.32 7.67 -14.08
C ILE A 337 13.79 8.73 -15.09
N GLY A 338 13.03 9.81 -15.22
CA GLY A 338 13.41 10.98 -15.98
C GLY A 338 14.10 12.03 -15.11
N VAL A 339 15.25 12.52 -15.49
CA VAL A 339 15.97 13.58 -14.77
C VAL A 339 15.82 14.90 -15.53
N ALA A 340 15.32 15.93 -14.85
CA ALA A 340 15.14 17.24 -15.43
C ALA A 340 16.47 17.98 -15.61
N ALA A 341 16.56 18.80 -16.64
CA ALA A 341 17.57 19.83 -16.76
C ALA A 341 17.28 20.97 -15.77
N LEU A 342 18.30 21.74 -15.41
CA LEU A 342 18.14 22.98 -14.68
C LEU A 342 17.74 24.13 -15.63
N ASN A 343 18.47 24.21 -16.75
CA ASN A 343 18.42 25.35 -17.66
C ASN A 343 17.41 25.14 -18.81
N PRO A 344 16.91 26.22 -19.38
CA PRO A 344 16.03 26.16 -20.56
C PRO A 344 16.64 25.32 -21.68
N HIS A 345 15.82 24.51 -22.36
CA HIS A 345 16.21 23.64 -23.48
C HIS A 345 17.36 22.67 -23.17
N GLY A 346 17.58 22.36 -21.87
CA GLY A 346 18.69 21.50 -21.45
C GLY A 346 20.07 22.17 -21.60
N GLY A 347 20.14 23.50 -21.42
CA GLY A 347 21.36 24.28 -21.50
C GLY A 347 21.88 24.59 -22.89
N GLU A 348 21.19 24.12 -23.95
CA GLU A 348 21.58 24.37 -25.37
C GLU A 348 23.06 24.12 -25.65
N GLY A 349 23.61 23.00 -25.19
CA GLY A 349 25.02 22.67 -25.36
C GLY A 349 25.98 23.58 -24.59
N GLY A 350 25.51 24.28 -23.57
CA GLY A 350 26.30 25.16 -22.70
C GLY A 350 26.10 26.66 -22.98
N LEU A 351 25.22 27.03 -23.91
CA LEU A 351 24.88 28.43 -24.18
C LEU A 351 24.04 29.06 -23.05
N CYS A 352 23.13 28.27 -22.46
CA CYS A 352 22.21 28.70 -21.41
C CYS A 352 22.58 28.12 -20.04
N GLY A 353 23.83 27.80 -19.77
CA GLY A 353 24.33 27.15 -18.57
C GLY A 353 25.07 25.86 -18.87
N LYS A 354 25.86 25.38 -17.93
CA LYS A 354 26.70 24.18 -18.12
C LYS A 354 26.40 23.05 -17.16
N GLU A 355 25.45 23.23 -16.25
CA GLU A 355 25.10 22.28 -15.19
C GLU A 355 24.67 20.92 -15.77
N GLU A 356 24.01 20.91 -16.92
CA GLU A 356 23.65 19.70 -17.63
C GLU A 356 24.85 18.87 -18.06
N ILE A 357 25.94 19.55 -18.47
CA ILE A 357 27.18 18.93 -18.95
C ILE A 357 28.09 18.56 -17.79
N THR A 358 28.20 19.45 -16.78
CA THR A 358 29.21 19.34 -15.74
C THR A 358 28.78 18.61 -14.49
N VAL A 359 27.48 18.54 -14.24
CA VAL A 359 26.93 17.99 -12.99
C VAL A 359 25.82 16.97 -13.27
N ILE A 360 24.73 17.36 -13.98
CA ILE A 360 23.53 16.52 -14.11
C ILE A 360 23.80 15.29 -14.98
N GLY A 361 24.41 15.48 -16.15
CA GLY A 361 24.76 14.37 -17.06
C GLY A 361 25.71 13.35 -16.45
N PRO A 362 26.80 13.74 -15.75
CA PRO A 362 27.60 12.82 -14.96
C PRO A 362 26.84 12.02 -13.93
N ALA A 363 25.95 12.64 -13.13
CA ALA A 363 25.11 11.96 -12.15
C ALA A 363 24.17 10.91 -12.78
N VAL A 364 23.53 11.25 -13.91
CA VAL A 364 22.69 10.29 -14.67
C VAL A 364 23.53 9.10 -15.13
N LYS A 365 24.70 9.32 -15.68
CA LYS A 365 25.62 8.24 -16.11
C LYS A 365 26.10 7.39 -14.93
N ALA A 366 26.30 7.98 -13.75
CA ALA A 366 26.64 7.24 -12.53
C ALA A 366 25.48 6.32 -12.12
N ALA A 367 24.23 6.81 -12.14
CA ALA A 367 23.04 6.00 -11.88
C ALA A 367 22.89 4.84 -12.87
N GLU A 368 23.09 5.08 -14.18
CA GLU A 368 23.06 4.02 -15.19
C GLU A 368 24.10 2.92 -14.92
N LYS A 369 25.32 3.28 -14.52
CA LYS A 369 26.37 2.31 -14.14
C LYS A 369 25.99 1.48 -12.91
N MET A 370 25.11 1.97 -12.04
CA MET A 370 24.57 1.24 -10.91
C MET A 370 23.37 0.35 -11.30
N GLY A 371 22.99 0.31 -12.57
CA GLY A 371 21.86 -0.46 -13.08
C GLY A 371 20.51 0.22 -12.85
N ILE A 372 20.48 1.52 -12.56
CA ILE A 372 19.25 2.30 -12.43
C ILE A 372 18.87 2.84 -13.80
N HIS A 373 17.64 2.63 -14.22
CA HIS A 373 17.11 3.13 -15.49
C HIS A 373 16.78 4.64 -15.37
N ALA A 374 17.82 5.47 -15.24
CA ALA A 374 17.72 6.91 -15.22
C ALA A 374 18.12 7.48 -16.58
N LYS A 375 17.36 8.43 -17.11
CA LYS A 375 17.62 9.10 -18.38
C LYS A 375 17.48 10.60 -18.25
N GLY A 376 18.33 11.34 -18.92
CA GLY A 376 18.35 12.81 -18.91
C GLY A 376 19.76 13.36 -19.12
N PRO A 377 19.94 14.67 -18.88
CA PRO A 377 18.89 15.66 -18.53
C PRO A 377 17.95 15.97 -19.67
N PHE A 378 16.66 16.12 -19.36
CA PHE A 378 15.63 16.53 -20.32
C PHE A 378 15.12 17.94 -20.00
N PRO A 379 14.75 18.76 -20.99
CA PRO A 379 14.06 20.01 -20.75
C PRO A 379 12.84 19.80 -19.87
N ALA A 380 12.74 20.55 -18.75
CA ALA A 380 11.73 20.30 -17.71
C ALA A 380 10.30 20.54 -18.21
N ASP A 381 10.10 21.50 -19.12
CA ASP A 381 8.81 21.85 -19.72
C ASP A 381 8.17 20.67 -20.49
N THR A 382 8.99 19.81 -21.11
CA THR A 382 8.50 18.66 -21.88
C THR A 382 8.57 17.35 -21.11
N LEU A 383 9.44 17.25 -20.09
CA LEU A 383 9.65 16.01 -19.33
C LEU A 383 8.39 15.56 -18.59
N PHE A 384 7.67 16.48 -17.93
CA PHE A 384 6.45 16.13 -17.21
C PHE A 384 5.36 15.63 -18.14
N LYS A 385 5.25 16.20 -19.35
CA LYS A 385 4.30 15.67 -20.37
C LYS A 385 4.63 14.21 -20.67
N GLN A 386 5.91 13.89 -20.93
CA GLN A 386 6.35 12.53 -21.22
C GLN A 386 6.10 11.57 -20.04
N ALA A 387 6.28 12.03 -18.79
CA ALA A 387 6.02 11.24 -17.61
C ALA A 387 4.51 10.93 -17.46
N PHE A 388 3.63 11.93 -17.61
CA PHE A 388 2.19 11.71 -17.57
C PHE A 388 1.66 10.88 -18.75
N ASP A 389 2.37 10.89 -19.89
CA ASP A 389 2.10 10.01 -21.03
C ASP A 389 2.64 8.57 -20.79
N GLY A 390 3.22 8.27 -19.63
CA GLY A 390 3.64 6.93 -19.20
C GLY A 390 5.06 6.53 -19.56
N ARG A 391 5.91 7.45 -20.05
CA ARG A 391 7.30 7.16 -20.39
C ARG A 391 8.19 6.96 -19.14
N PHE A 392 7.91 7.68 -18.08
CA PHE A 392 8.66 7.62 -16.83
C PHE A 392 7.72 7.39 -15.65
N ASN A 393 8.20 6.60 -14.67
CA ASN A 393 7.50 6.39 -13.40
C ASN A 393 7.83 7.50 -12.40
N ALA A 394 9.04 8.06 -12.47
CA ALA A 394 9.44 9.19 -11.64
C ALA A 394 10.15 10.26 -12.44
N VAL A 395 10.08 11.49 -11.90
CA VAL A 395 10.83 12.67 -12.35
C VAL A 395 11.66 13.19 -11.19
N VAL A 396 12.96 13.31 -11.40
CA VAL A 396 13.88 14.00 -10.48
C VAL A 396 14.09 15.41 -10.98
N THR A 397 13.68 16.40 -10.18
CA THR A 397 13.79 17.83 -10.51
C THR A 397 14.94 18.48 -9.76
N MET A 398 15.45 19.59 -10.29
CA MET A 398 16.57 20.28 -9.67
C MET A 398 16.15 21.17 -8.51
N TYR A 399 14.91 21.68 -8.52
CA TYR A 399 14.37 22.56 -7.49
C TYR A 399 12.86 22.39 -7.32
N HIS A 400 12.34 22.94 -6.21
CA HIS A 400 10.98 22.75 -5.74
C HIS A 400 9.91 23.07 -6.80
N ASP A 401 9.89 24.30 -7.33
CA ASP A 401 8.80 24.76 -8.21
C ASP A 401 8.80 24.07 -9.57
N GLN A 402 9.97 23.57 -10.01
CA GLN A 402 10.10 22.84 -11.27
C GLN A 402 9.17 21.61 -11.33
N GLY A 403 8.96 20.94 -10.19
CA GLY A 403 8.07 19.80 -10.09
C GLY A 403 6.67 20.15 -9.56
N GLN A 404 6.61 21.02 -8.55
CA GLN A 404 5.36 21.32 -7.86
C GLN A 404 4.32 22.04 -8.75
N ILE A 405 4.78 22.92 -9.63
CA ILE A 405 3.88 23.60 -10.59
C ILE A 405 3.21 22.57 -11.50
N ALA A 406 3.98 21.65 -12.07
CA ALA A 406 3.46 20.63 -12.97
C ALA A 406 2.41 19.74 -12.29
N LEU A 407 2.71 19.25 -11.07
CA LEU A 407 1.80 18.40 -10.30
C LEU A 407 0.51 19.14 -9.91
N LYS A 408 0.63 20.35 -9.37
CA LYS A 408 -0.52 21.14 -8.91
C LYS A 408 -1.47 21.53 -10.05
N LEU A 409 -0.93 21.89 -11.21
CA LEU A 409 -1.74 22.20 -12.38
C LEU A 409 -2.46 20.97 -12.95
N LYS A 410 -1.86 19.77 -12.82
CA LYS A 410 -2.45 18.54 -13.34
C LYS A 410 -3.55 17.97 -12.43
N GLY A 411 -3.48 18.19 -11.10
CA GLY A 411 -4.51 17.67 -10.19
C GLY A 411 -4.16 17.79 -8.72
N PHE A 412 -4.19 18.99 -8.18
CA PHE A 412 -3.81 19.27 -6.79
C PHE A 412 -4.55 18.40 -5.77
N GLU A 413 -5.87 18.20 -5.99
CA GLU A 413 -6.76 17.46 -5.07
C GLU A 413 -6.49 15.95 -4.99
N ARG A 414 -5.70 15.40 -5.92
CA ARG A 414 -5.37 13.96 -5.98
C ARG A 414 -3.95 13.65 -5.55
N GLY A 415 -3.13 14.70 -5.42
CA GLY A 415 -1.73 14.56 -5.05
C GLY A 415 -1.54 13.96 -3.66
N ILE A 416 -0.46 13.21 -3.47
CA ILE A 416 -0.06 12.67 -2.17
C ILE A 416 1.41 12.96 -1.88
N THR A 417 1.77 12.86 -0.60
CA THR A 417 3.14 12.93 -0.14
C THR A 417 3.55 11.59 0.46
N ILE A 418 4.75 11.15 0.15
CA ILE A 418 5.34 9.87 0.56
C ILE A 418 6.67 10.15 1.27
N GLY A 419 6.87 9.55 2.42
CA GLY A 419 8.18 9.45 3.06
C GLY A 419 9.05 8.47 2.29
N GLY A 420 9.69 8.97 1.22
CA GLY A 420 10.53 8.16 0.35
C GLY A 420 11.72 7.55 1.07
N GLY A 421 12.07 6.32 0.74
CA GLY A 421 13.23 5.62 1.30
C GLY A 421 13.13 5.26 2.78
N LEU A 422 12.03 5.58 3.48
CA LEU A 422 11.80 5.14 4.85
C LEU A 422 11.63 3.61 4.89
N ARG A 423 12.18 2.96 5.93
CA ARG A 423 11.99 1.52 6.15
C ARG A 423 10.52 1.18 6.40
N LEU A 424 9.81 2.05 7.11
CA LEU A 424 8.36 1.99 7.30
C LEU A 424 7.70 2.83 6.20
N PRO A 425 6.95 2.25 5.26
CA PRO A 425 6.17 3.01 4.29
C PRO A 425 5.25 4.00 4.99
N ALA A 426 5.36 5.27 4.64
CA ALA A 426 4.55 6.33 5.23
C ALA A 426 4.02 7.27 4.14
N THR A 427 2.70 7.52 4.14
CA THR A 427 2.04 8.36 3.14
C THR A 427 1.02 9.29 3.77
N THR A 428 0.79 10.43 3.13
CA THR A 428 -0.22 11.42 3.56
C THR A 428 -0.77 12.22 2.38
N CYS A 429 -1.77 13.05 2.64
CA CYS A 429 -2.28 14.02 1.67
C CYS A 429 -1.21 15.02 1.24
N ALA A 430 -1.33 15.56 0.03
CA ALA A 430 -0.52 16.69 -0.41
C ALA A 430 -0.98 18.04 0.17
N HIS A 431 -2.16 18.09 0.81
CA HIS A 431 -2.71 19.31 1.44
C HIS A 431 -2.56 19.24 2.97
N GLY A 432 -2.62 20.40 3.62
CA GLY A 432 -2.57 20.54 5.07
C GLY A 432 -3.93 20.34 5.75
N THR A 433 -4.03 20.81 6.99
CA THR A 433 -5.19 20.62 7.90
C THR A 433 -6.48 21.32 7.47
N ALA A 434 -6.42 22.26 6.51
CA ALA A 434 -7.57 22.97 5.94
C ALA A 434 -8.57 23.46 7.02
N HIS A 435 -8.06 24.25 7.95
CA HIS A 435 -8.80 24.73 9.13
C HIS A 435 -10.07 25.49 8.78
N ASP A 436 -10.10 26.16 7.62
CA ASP A 436 -11.24 26.92 7.09
C ASP A 436 -12.47 26.06 6.77
N ILE A 437 -12.26 24.77 6.44
CA ILE A 437 -13.33 23.81 6.14
C ILE A 437 -13.41 22.65 7.12
N ALA A 438 -12.60 22.66 8.19
CA ALA A 438 -12.56 21.61 9.19
C ALA A 438 -13.94 21.31 9.80
N TRP A 439 -14.32 20.03 9.87
CA TRP A 439 -15.58 19.55 10.44
C TRP A 439 -16.86 20.04 9.76
N LYS A 440 -16.77 20.56 8.52
CA LYS A 440 -17.95 21.01 7.76
C LYS A 440 -18.55 19.94 6.86
N GLY A 441 -17.98 18.74 6.82
CA GLY A 441 -18.48 17.64 5.99
C GLY A 441 -18.20 17.78 4.50
N ILE A 442 -17.44 18.79 4.07
CA ILE A 442 -17.20 19.11 2.64
C ILE A 442 -15.80 18.75 2.14
N ALA A 443 -14.92 18.29 3.01
CA ALA A 443 -13.56 17.93 2.64
C ALA A 443 -13.53 16.74 1.66
N SER A 444 -12.73 16.89 0.58
CA SER A 444 -12.51 15.81 -0.40
C SER A 444 -11.61 14.71 0.17
N THR A 445 -12.04 13.48 0.07
CA THR A 445 -11.27 12.30 0.53
C THR A 445 -10.24 11.81 -0.47
N GLN A 446 -10.19 12.35 -1.68
CA GLN A 446 -9.46 11.77 -2.81
C GLN A 446 -7.95 11.64 -2.55
N SER A 447 -7.33 12.68 -1.98
CA SER A 447 -5.89 12.66 -1.66
C SER A 447 -5.57 11.60 -0.61
N LEU A 448 -6.32 11.53 0.49
CA LEU A 448 -6.09 10.54 1.54
C LEU A 448 -6.40 9.11 1.06
N GLU A 449 -7.39 8.93 0.20
CA GLU A 449 -7.66 7.65 -0.46
C GLU A 449 -6.47 7.17 -1.28
N ASN A 450 -5.93 8.05 -2.14
CA ASN A 450 -4.74 7.72 -2.94
C ASN A 450 -3.53 7.41 -2.05
N ALA A 451 -3.34 8.17 -0.97
CA ALA A 451 -2.29 7.92 0.00
C ALA A 451 -2.43 6.54 0.66
N TYR A 452 -3.65 6.19 1.10
CA TYR A 452 -3.90 4.90 1.73
C TYR A 452 -3.73 3.72 0.77
N ARG A 453 -4.22 3.82 -0.46
CA ARG A 453 -4.02 2.79 -1.49
C ARG A 453 -2.54 2.60 -1.82
N THR A 454 -1.79 3.68 -1.88
CA THR A 454 -0.35 3.65 -2.16
C THR A 454 0.43 2.97 -1.03
N VAL A 455 0.16 3.33 0.24
CA VAL A 455 0.86 2.69 1.37
C VAL A 455 0.49 1.21 1.51
N CYS A 456 -0.75 0.81 1.22
CA CYS A 456 -1.12 -0.62 1.21
C CYS A 456 -0.27 -1.39 0.19
N ARG A 457 -0.14 -0.88 -1.05
CA ARG A 457 0.72 -1.47 -2.08
C ARG A 457 2.19 -1.53 -1.65
N MET A 458 2.72 -0.47 -1.05
CA MET A 458 4.09 -0.47 -0.52
C MET A 458 4.26 -1.49 0.61
N ALA A 459 3.30 -1.60 1.51
CA ALA A 459 3.31 -2.51 2.66
C ALA A 459 3.23 -4.00 2.27
N GLU A 460 2.75 -4.33 1.08
CA GLU A 460 2.77 -5.70 0.55
C GLU A 460 4.17 -6.18 0.18
N ASN A 461 5.11 -5.25 -0.06
CA ASN A 461 6.48 -5.52 -0.50
C ASN A 461 7.53 -5.36 0.64
N VAL A 462 7.07 -5.24 1.90
CA VAL A 462 7.90 -5.09 3.09
C VAL A 462 7.82 -6.30 4.01
#